data_eff4ef0851d6d689b31228487717586e
#
_entry.id   eff4ef0851d6d689b31228487717586e
#
_cell.length_a   1.000
_cell.length_b   1.000
_cell.length_c   1.000
_cell.angle_alpha   90.00
_cell.angle_beta   90.00
_cell.angle_gamma   90.00
#
_symmetry.space_group_name_H-M   'P 1'
#
loop_
_entity.id
_entity.type
_entity.pdbx_description
1 polymer ?
#
loop_
_entity_poly.entity_id
_entity_poly.type
_entity_poly.pdbx_seq_one_letter_code
_entity_poly.pdbx_strand_id
1 'polypeptide(L)'
;MTTFKQSTNALHAGYEPLAHQGAQAVPIYQTTSYVFENADDAAGRFNLSVPGYIYTRLNNPTNDVLEQRLAAIEGGVGAVVTSSGAAALTTAFLTLLRTGDHIVSSNSLYGGTYNLLNVTLPRLGITTTFVDPKEVAHFDQAVQDNTRAIFIETLGNPKLDVLDIEAIAKVAQKHKIPLIVDNTVATPVLLNPIKHGANIVVHSLTKYIGGNGTSLGGAIIDGGNFDWSSGKFPEFTEPSAGYHGLILHNALGNLAYVAKLRIEGLRDLGTALSPYNAFQILQSLETLPIRVKKHSENALALAKWLKAQPEVAWVNYPGLEDSPYKALADKYLQGGQSGLVTFGLKGGFEAAKKTVNQVKIFSLLANLGDTKSLIIHPASTTHQQLSEEAQVLTGVTPDLIRLSVGLEDIEDLQNDLKQAFGQ
;
A
#
# COMPACT_ATOMS: atom_id res chain seq x y z
N MET A 1 -22.63 -7.15 14.49
CA MET A 1 -22.71 -7.18 13.01
C MET A 1 -22.16 -8.51 12.53
N THR A 2 -22.87 -9.22 11.66
CA THR A 2 -22.35 -10.42 11.01
C THR A 2 -21.15 -10.03 10.16
N THR A 3 -19.97 -10.54 10.51
CA THR A 3 -18.74 -10.30 9.72
C THR A 3 -18.83 -11.15 8.44
N PHE A 4 -19.11 -10.51 7.32
CA PHE A 4 -19.04 -11.16 6.01
C PHE A 4 -17.61 -11.52 5.65
N LYS A 5 -17.45 -12.52 4.77
CA LYS A 5 -16.15 -12.86 4.18
C LYS A 5 -15.66 -11.75 3.24
N GLN A 6 -14.38 -11.75 2.95
CA GLN A 6 -13.70 -10.69 2.22
C GLN A 6 -14.34 -10.34 0.86
N SER A 7 -14.65 -11.32 0.02
CA SER A 7 -15.30 -11.05 -1.28
C SER A 7 -16.67 -10.40 -1.15
N THR A 8 -17.45 -10.75 -0.12
CA THR A 8 -18.75 -10.12 0.17
C THR A 8 -18.53 -8.68 0.67
N ASN A 9 -17.53 -8.45 1.52
CA ASN A 9 -17.18 -7.10 1.97
C ASN A 9 -16.71 -6.22 0.82
N ALA A 10 -15.96 -6.76 -0.15
CA ALA A 10 -15.52 -6.04 -1.34
C ALA A 10 -16.68 -5.52 -2.20
N LEU A 11 -17.84 -6.20 -2.14
CA LEU A 11 -19.05 -5.82 -2.88
C LEU A 11 -19.99 -4.91 -2.09
N HIS A 12 -20.16 -5.16 -0.78
CA HIS A 12 -21.29 -4.61 -0.02
C HIS A 12 -20.90 -3.71 1.15
N ALA A 13 -19.68 -3.79 1.69
CA ALA A 13 -19.34 -3.02 2.87
C ALA A 13 -19.42 -1.51 2.61
N GLY A 14 -19.92 -0.78 3.62
CA GLY A 14 -19.96 0.68 3.61
C GLY A 14 -21.00 1.32 2.72
N TYR A 15 -21.92 0.55 2.10
CA TYR A 15 -22.94 1.11 1.23
C TYR A 15 -24.34 0.65 1.61
N GLU A 16 -25.24 1.62 1.82
CA GLU A 16 -26.67 1.41 2.08
C GLU A 16 -27.47 2.12 0.98
N PRO A 17 -28.05 1.39 0.00
CA PRO A 17 -28.73 2.00 -1.13
C PRO A 17 -29.87 2.95 -0.76
N LEU A 18 -30.64 2.66 0.31
CA LEU A 18 -31.77 3.50 0.72
C LEU A 18 -31.32 4.87 1.24
N ALA A 19 -30.11 5.00 1.77
CA ALA A 19 -29.51 6.29 2.13
C ALA A 19 -29.13 7.13 0.90
N HIS A 20 -29.13 6.52 -0.29
CA HIS A 20 -28.74 7.13 -1.56
C HIS A 20 -29.88 7.05 -2.62
N GLN A 21 -31.12 7.36 -2.21
CA GLN A 21 -32.30 7.35 -3.09
C GLN A 21 -32.60 5.97 -3.71
N GLY A 22 -32.14 4.88 -3.12
CA GLY A 22 -32.31 3.52 -3.63
C GLY A 22 -31.39 3.17 -4.81
N ALA A 23 -30.36 3.97 -5.08
CA ALA A 23 -29.39 3.67 -6.15
C ALA A 23 -28.62 2.41 -5.82
N GLN A 24 -28.59 1.43 -6.74
CA GLN A 24 -27.83 0.18 -6.55
C GLN A 24 -26.32 0.43 -6.66
N ALA A 25 -25.89 1.24 -7.61
CA ALA A 25 -24.49 1.63 -7.71
C ALA A 25 -24.21 2.87 -6.83
N VAL A 26 -23.01 2.95 -6.27
CA VAL A 26 -22.58 4.11 -5.47
C VAL A 26 -22.61 5.36 -6.30
N PRO A 27 -23.37 6.42 -5.92
CA PRO A 27 -23.42 7.68 -6.67
C PRO A 27 -22.12 8.47 -6.55
N ILE A 28 -21.81 9.27 -7.58
CA ILE A 28 -20.69 10.22 -7.54
C ILE A 28 -21.20 11.55 -6.99
N TYR A 29 -20.78 11.92 -5.78
CA TYR A 29 -21.08 13.22 -5.18
C TYR A 29 -20.00 14.23 -5.58
N GLN A 30 -20.09 14.76 -6.81
CA GLN A 30 -19.13 15.70 -7.36
C GLN A 30 -19.47 17.14 -6.92
N THR A 31 -19.17 17.44 -5.65
CA THR A 31 -19.36 18.76 -5.04
C THR A 31 -18.18 19.14 -4.17
N THR A 32 -17.94 20.42 -3.97
CA THR A 32 -16.89 20.94 -3.07
C THR A 32 -17.38 21.06 -1.63
N SER A 33 -18.64 21.44 -1.41
CA SER A 33 -19.20 21.82 -0.10
C SER A 33 -20.64 21.34 0.05
N TYR A 34 -21.11 21.33 1.29
CA TYR A 34 -22.45 20.86 1.66
C TYR A 34 -23.19 21.95 2.44
N VAL A 35 -24.50 22.05 2.22
CA VAL A 35 -25.37 23.02 2.91
C VAL A 35 -25.62 22.55 4.34
N PHE A 36 -25.66 23.49 5.26
CA PHE A 36 -26.08 23.28 6.64
C PHE A 36 -27.54 23.63 6.81
N GLU A 37 -28.23 23.00 7.77
CA GLU A 37 -29.62 23.34 8.09
C GLU A 37 -29.73 24.72 8.71
N ASN A 38 -28.78 25.08 9.57
CA ASN A 38 -28.69 26.36 10.27
C ASN A 38 -27.27 26.55 10.83
N ALA A 39 -27.02 27.67 11.53
CA ALA A 39 -25.73 28.02 12.11
C ALA A 39 -25.30 27.06 13.26
N ASP A 40 -26.26 26.53 14.01
CA ASP A 40 -25.96 25.60 15.12
C ASP A 40 -25.56 24.21 14.56
N ASP A 41 -26.20 23.72 13.51
CA ASP A 41 -25.79 22.52 12.79
C ASP A 41 -24.36 22.71 12.23
N ALA A 42 -24.09 23.84 11.61
CA ALA A 42 -22.75 24.16 11.14
C ALA A 42 -21.71 24.11 12.26
N ALA A 43 -21.97 24.83 13.37
CA ALA A 43 -21.07 24.84 14.54
C ALA A 43 -20.84 23.43 15.10
N GLY A 44 -21.90 22.60 15.19
CA GLY A 44 -21.84 21.23 15.67
C GLY A 44 -20.96 20.33 14.79
N ARG A 45 -21.01 20.50 13.45
CA ARG A 45 -20.14 19.74 12.53
C ARG A 45 -18.69 20.18 12.62
N PHE A 46 -18.40 21.49 12.75
CA PHE A 46 -17.03 21.99 12.89
C PHE A 46 -16.37 21.63 14.19
N ASN A 47 -17.11 21.53 15.31
CA ASN A 47 -16.58 21.11 16.60
C ASN A 47 -16.66 19.59 16.85
N LEU A 48 -17.05 18.80 15.83
CA LEU A 48 -17.16 17.34 15.84
C LEU A 48 -18.25 16.78 16.78
N SER A 49 -19.18 17.58 17.27
CA SER A 49 -20.29 17.11 18.12
C SER A 49 -21.48 16.56 17.31
N VAL A 50 -21.57 16.93 16.04
CA VAL A 50 -22.60 16.45 15.09
C VAL A 50 -21.90 15.82 13.89
N PRO A 51 -22.22 14.57 13.50
CA PRO A 51 -21.68 13.95 12.31
C PRO A 51 -22.28 14.60 11.05
N GLY A 52 -21.52 14.65 9.96
CA GLY A 52 -22.01 15.12 8.67
C GLY A 52 -20.91 15.57 7.72
N TYR A 53 -21.33 15.93 6.51
CA TYR A 53 -20.44 16.42 5.46
C TYR A 53 -20.32 17.95 5.54
N ILE A 54 -19.09 18.44 5.38
CA ILE A 54 -18.77 19.87 5.40
C ILE A 54 -18.18 20.29 4.05
N TYR A 55 -17.10 19.63 3.68
CA TYR A 55 -16.30 19.96 2.51
C TYR A 55 -15.60 18.69 1.99
N THR A 56 -15.61 18.48 0.68
CA THR A 56 -15.14 17.22 0.06
C THR A 56 -13.67 16.88 0.38
N ARG A 57 -12.81 17.86 0.66
CA ARG A 57 -11.45 17.59 1.13
C ARG A 57 -11.42 16.83 2.47
N LEU A 58 -12.40 17.06 3.35
CA LEU A 58 -12.52 16.38 4.65
C LEU A 58 -13.23 15.05 4.53
N ASN A 59 -14.40 15.07 3.92
CA ASN A 59 -15.25 13.89 3.73
C ASN A 59 -16.22 14.10 2.55
N ASN A 60 -16.59 12.98 1.90
CA ASN A 60 -17.50 12.98 0.76
C ASN A 60 -18.23 11.63 0.72
N PRO A 61 -19.54 11.55 0.44
CA PRO A 61 -20.29 10.30 0.48
C PRO A 61 -19.71 9.19 -0.42
N THR A 62 -19.16 9.51 -1.58
CA THR A 62 -18.51 8.53 -2.47
C THR A 62 -17.21 8.01 -1.87
N ASN A 63 -16.37 8.91 -1.34
CA ASN A 63 -15.10 8.54 -0.70
C ASN A 63 -15.36 7.73 0.57
N ASP A 64 -16.39 8.07 1.32
CA ASP A 64 -16.76 7.40 2.57
C ASP A 64 -17.10 5.92 2.36
N VAL A 65 -17.83 5.59 1.28
CA VAL A 65 -18.06 4.20 0.89
C VAL A 65 -16.75 3.47 0.60
N LEU A 66 -15.83 4.10 -0.12
CA LEU A 66 -14.52 3.50 -0.41
C LEU A 66 -13.71 3.27 0.87
N GLU A 67 -13.68 4.25 1.78
CA GLU A 67 -12.99 4.17 3.07
C GLU A 67 -13.54 3.03 3.94
N GLN A 68 -14.86 2.95 4.09
CA GLN A 68 -15.52 1.88 4.86
C GLN A 68 -15.28 0.50 4.25
N ARG A 69 -15.31 0.39 2.92
CA ARG A 69 -15.07 -0.86 2.20
C ARG A 69 -13.62 -1.32 2.37
N LEU A 70 -12.65 -0.41 2.24
CA LEU A 70 -11.24 -0.71 2.47
C LEU A 70 -10.97 -1.13 3.92
N ALA A 71 -11.52 -0.41 4.89
CA ALA A 71 -11.42 -0.80 6.30
C ALA A 71 -11.98 -2.20 6.54
N ALA A 72 -13.15 -2.52 5.98
CA ALA A 72 -13.78 -3.82 6.15
C ALA A 72 -12.97 -4.98 5.53
N ILE A 73 -12.37 -4.79 4.35
CA ILE A 73 -11.58 -5.85 3.70
C ILE A 73 -10.18 -6.02 4.30
N GLU A 74 -9.59 -4.96 4.88
CA GLU A 74 -8.32 -5.04 5.61
C GLU A 74 -8.50 -5.49 7.07
N GLY A 75 -9.70 -5.34 7.62
CA GLY A 75 -9.98 -5.65 9.02
C GLY A 75 -9.62 -4.52 9.98
N GLY A 76 -9.59 -3.27 9.50
CA GLY A 76 -9.37 -2.07 10.29
C GLY A 76 -10.65 -1.49 10.89
N VAL A 77 -10.50 -0.52 11.80
CA VAL A 77 -11.61 0.22 12.43
C VAL A 77 -12.06 1.42 11.62
N GLY A 78 -11.21 1.90 10.71
CA GLY A 78 -11.50 3.01 9.82
C GLY A 78 -10.40 3.22 8.78
N ALA A 79 -10.69 4.01 7.76
CA ALA A 79 -9.74 4.35 6.71
C ALA A 79 -9.88 5.81 6.28
N VAL A 80 -8.82 6.33 5.66
CA VAL A 80 -8.80 7.63 4.99
C VAL A 80 -8.22 7.43 3.60
N VAL A 81 -8.89 7.93 2.57
CA VAL A 81 -8.41 7.88 1.18
C VAL A 81 -7.73 9.18 0.77
N THR A 82 -6.65 9.04 -0.01
CA THR A 82 -5.79 10.14 -0.44
C THR A 82 -5.57 10.13 -1.95
N SER A 83 -5.03 11.22 -2.48
CA SER A 83 -4.82 11.43 -3.92
C SER A 83 -3.83 10.45 -4.58
N SER A 84 -2.98 9.77 -3.80
CA SER A 84 -2.02 8.77 -4.29
C SER A 84 -1.44 7.94 -3.14
N GLY A 85 -0.75 6.83 -3.44
CA GLY A 85 0.00 6.07 -2.43
C GLY A 85 1.09 6.89 -1.76
N ALA A 86 1.80 7.75 -2.50
CA ALA A 86 2.79 8.66 -1.93
C ALA A 86 2.14 9.67 -0.96
N ALA A 87 0.95 10.20 -1.31
CA ALA A 87 0.17 11.06 -0.43
C ALA A 87 -0.27 10.31 0.83
N ALA A 88 -0.67 9.04 0.72
CA ALA A 88 -1.01 8.20 1.87
C ALA A 88 0.17 8.02 2.83
N LEU A 89 1.34 7.65 2.32
CA LEU A 89 2.57 7.52 3.13
C LEU A 89 2.94 8.83 3.81
N THR A 90 2.99 9.93 3.06
CA THR A 90 3.32 11.25 3.60
C THR A 90 2.33 11.69 4.67
N THR A 91 1.02 11.50 4.42
CA THR A 91 -0.03 11.83 5.39
C THR A 91 0.07 10.95 6.64
N ALA A 92 0.29 9.63 6.48
CA ALA A 92 0.45 8.72 7.61
C ALA A 92 1.63 9.13 8.51
N PHE A 93 2.79 9.41 7.91
CA PHE A 93 3.98 9.81 8.66
C PHE A 93 3.83 11.19 9.31
N LEU A 94 3.40 12.22 8.58
CA LEU A 94 3.30 13.58 9.12
C LEU A 94 2.16 13.77 10.12
N THR A 95 1.15 12.90 10.12
CA THR A 95 0.12 12.88 11.16
C THR A 95 0.64 12.27 12.48
N LEU A 96 1.66 11.41 12.39
CA LEU A 96 2.21 10.66 13.52
C LEU A 96 3.53 11.24 14.04
N LEU A 97 4.36 11.80 13.14
CA LEU A 97 5.74 12.18 13.41
C LEU A 97 5.93 13.69 13.40
N ARG A 98 6.89 14.15 14.19
CA ARG A 98 7.33 15.55 14.25
C ARG A 98 8.86 15.66 14.07
N THR A 99 9.35 16.88 13.94
CA THR A 99 10.80 17.18 13.92
C THR A 99 11.49 16.55 15.12
N GLY A 100 12.58 15.84 14.88
CA GLY A 100 13.35 15.12 15.89
C GLY A 100 12.97 13.64 16.03
N ASP A 101 11.87 13.18 15.42
CA ASP A 101 11.47 11.78 15.45
C ASP A 101 12.27 10.91 14.47
N HIS A 102 12.26 9.61 14.74
CA HIS A 102 12.99 8.60 14.01
C HIS A 102 12.08 7.45 13.57
N ILE A 103 12.37 6.88 12.39
CA ILE A 103 11.73 5.68 11.82
C ILE A 103 12.77 4.58 11.68
N VAL A 104 12.42 3.35 12.02
CA VAL A 104 13.17 2.16 11.57
C VAL A 104 12.45 1.57 10.37
N SER A 105 13.15 1.35 9.27
CA SER A 105 12.54 0.85 8.03
C SER A 105 13.33 -0.30 7.43
N SER A 106 12.64 -1.25 6.79
CA SER A 106 13.28 -2.16 5.84
C SER A 106 13.99 -1.39 4.74
N ASN A 107 15.10 -1.91 4.23
CA ASN A 107 15.76 -1.40 3.01
C ASN A 107 15.13 -1.95 1.72
N SER A 108 14.22 -2.91 1.83
CA SER A 108 13.50 -3.51 0.69
C SER A 108 12.19 -2.77 0.47
N LEU A 109 12.27 -1.65 -0.27
CA LEU A 109 11.16 -0.72 -0.47
C LEU A 109 11.03 -0.33 -1.95
N TYR A 110 9.84 0.13 -2.29
CA TYR A 110 9.63 0.91 -3.51
C TYR A 110 10.55 2.15 -3.52
N GLY A 111 11.21 2.42 -4.66
CA GLY A 111 12.19 3.52 -4.76
C GLY A 111 11.65 4.90 -4.36
N GLY A 112 10.37 5.19 -4.64
CA GLY A 112 9.73 6.44 -4.20
C GLY A 112 9.58 6.54 -2.68
N THR A 113 9.27 5.44 -2.01
CA THR A 113 9.22 5.37 -0.54
C THR A 113 10.60 5.51 0.08
N TYR A 114 11.60 4.83 -0.49
CA TYR A 114 12.98 5.00 -0.05
C TYR A 114 13.42 6.47 -0.14
N ASN A 115 13.14 7.12 -1.26
CA ASN A 115 13.49 8.54 -1.44
C ASN A 115 12.71 9.46 -0.48
N LEU A 116 11.43 9.17 -0.21
CA LEU A 116 10.65 9.91 0.79
C LEU A 116 11.32 9.84 2.16
N LEU A 117 11.69 8.64 2.61
CA LEU A 117 12.29 8.39 3.92
C LEU A 117 13.74 8.90 4.02
N ASN A 118 14.53 8.77 2.96
CA ASN A 118 15.97 9.08 2.97
C ASN A 118 16.29 10.54 2.63
N VAL A 119 15.44 11.22 1.86
CA VAL A 119 15.74 12.56 1.33
C VAL A 119 14.71 13.60 1.76
N THR A 120 13.42 13.28 1.64
CA THR A 120 12.36 14.28 1.83
C THR A 120 12.05 14.50 3.31
N LEU A 121 11.80 13.45 4.09
CA LEU A 121 11.51 13.58 5.53
C LEU A 121 12.67 14.16 6.35
N PRO A 122 13.96 13.91 6.05
CA PRO A 122 15.06 14.57 6.74
C PRO A 122 15.05 16.11 6.63
N ARG A 123 14.50 16.68 5.55
CA ARG A 123 14.30 18.14 5.44
C ARG A 123 13.29 18.69 6.44
N LEU A 124 12.43 17.82 6.97
CA LEU A 124 11.45 18.12 8.01
C LEU A 124 11.95 17.71 9.41
N GLY A 125 13.22 17.28 9.49
CA GLY A 125 13.85 16.86 10.74
C GLY A 125 13.45 15.46 11.22
N ILE A 126 12.88 14.61 10.35
CA ILE A 126 12.52 13.23 10.64
C ILE A 126 13.58 12.32 10.00
N THR A 127 14.22 11.48 10.80
CA THR A 127 15.32 10.61 10.34
C THR A 127 14.87 9.15 10.19
N THR A 128 15.61 8.38 9.38
CA THR A 128 15.30 6.95 9.15
C THR A 128 16.57 6.11 9.22
N THR A 129 16.52 5.01 9.97
CA THR A 129 17.52 3.92 9.89
C THR A 129 16.94 2.79 9.04
N PHE A 130 17.63 2.48 7.93
CA PHE A 130 17.30 1.34 7.08
C PHE A 130 18.03 0.09 7.55
N VAL A 131 17.30 -1.03 7.62
CA VAL A 131 17.83 -2.32 8.05
C VAL A 131 17.61 -3.40 6.99
N ASP A 132 18.49 -4.41 6.94
CA ASP A 132 18.24 -5.62 6.16
C ASP A 132 17.12 -6.42 6.85
N PRO A 133 15.98 -6.64 6.17
CA PRO A 133 14.82 -7.29 6.78
C PRO A 133 14.95 -8.80 6.94
N LYS A 134 16.03 -9.42 6.45
CA LYS A 134 16.27 -10.86 6.61
C LYS A 134 16.35 -11.29 8.06
N GLU A 135 16.88 -10.42 8.91
CA GLU A 135 17.05 -10.69 10.33
C GLU A 135 16.20 -9.72 11.15
N VAL A 136 15.20 -10.23 11.84
CA VAL A 136 14.31 -9.43 12.70
C VAL A 136 15.07 -8.66 13.80
N ALA A 137 16.19 -9.23 14.28
CA ALA A 137 17.03 -8.56 15.26
C ALA A 137 17.58 -7.22 14.81
N HIS A 138 17.73 -6.98 13.50
CA HIS A 138 18.18 -5.69 12.98
C HIS A 138 17.19 -4.58 13.27
N PHE A 139 15.87 -4.85 13.23
CA PHE A 139 14.85 -3.88 13.60
C PHE A 139 14.96 -3.51 15.08
N ASP A 140 15.11 -4.50 15.96
CA ASP A 140 15.21 -4.28 17.42
C ASP A 140 16.44 -3.43 17.79
N GLN A 141 17.59 -3.73 17.17
CA GLN A 141 18.87 -3.02 17.39
C GLN A 141 18.86 -1.58 16.86
N ALA A 142 18.06 -1.31 15.83
CA ALA A 142 17.99 0.02 15.21
C ALA A 142 17.04 0.99 15.94
N VAL A 143 16.24 0.52 16.90
CA VAL A 143 15.32 1.38 17.66
C VAL A 143 16.11 2.29 18.58
N GLN A 144 15.77 3.59 18.56
CA GLN A 144 16.31 4.66 19.38
C GLN A 144 15.20 5.24 20.29
N ASP A 145 15.55 6.07 21.25
CA ASP A 145 14.57 6.67 22.18
C ASP A 145 13.52 7.53 21.47
N ASN A 146 13.94 8.19 20.40
CA ASN A 146 13.08 9.02 19.54
C ASN A 146 12.42 8.23 18.40
N THR A 147 12.57 6.89 18.31
CA THR A 147 11.85 6.09 17.31
C THR A 147 10.36 6.10 17.61
N ARG A 148 9.55 6.38 16.57
CA ARG A 148 8.09 6.49 16.66
C ARG A 148 7.36 5.50 15.76
N ALA A 149 8.03 4.85 14.82
CA ALA A 149 7.41 3.84 13.97
C ALA A 149 8.44 2.84 13.43
N ILE A 150 7.96 1.63 13.13
CA ILE A 150 8.63 0.70 12.21
C ILE A 150 7.81 0.69 10.92
N PHE A 151 8.49 0.77 9.77
CA PHE A 151 7.86 0.73 8.44
C PHE A 151 8.41 -0.43 7.59
N ILE A 152 7.51 -1.19 6.96
CA ILE A 152 7.85 -2.29 6.04
C ILE A 152 6.86 -2.36 4.87
N GLU A 153 7.26 -3.04 3.79
CA GLU A 153 6.36 -3.50 2.72
C GLU A 153 6.11 -5.01 2.88
N THR A 154 4.91 -5.48 2.57
CA THR A 154 4.55 -6.91 2.67
C THR A 154 5.32 -7.78 1.68
N LEU A 155 5.56 -7.24 0.50
CA LEU A 155 6.36 -7.81 -0.58
C LEU A 155 7.26 -6.71 -1.13
N GLY A 156 8.55 -6.86 -0.98
CA GLY A 156 9.53 -5.90 -1.48
C GLY A 156 9.49 -5.75 -2.99
N ASN A 157 9.76 -4.56 -3.50
CA ASN A 157 9.77 -4.27 -4.93
C ASN A 157 11.09 -3.58 -5.31
N PRO A 158 11.98 -4.22 -6.11
CA PRO A 158 11.73 -5.41 -6.94
C PRO A 158 12.17 -6.75 -6.33
N LYS A 159 12.68 -6.80 -5.09
CA LYS A 159 13.25 -8.01 -4.49
C LYS A 159 12.26 -9.17 -4.29
N LEU A 160 10.97 -8.89 -4.14
CA LEU A 160 9.92 -9.86 -3.84
C LEU A 160 10.19 -10.70 -2.58
N ASP A 161 10.94 -10.15 -1.64
CA ASP A 161 11.14 -10.74 -0.32
C ASP A 161 9.86 -10.65 0.50
N VAL A 162 9.58 -11.71 1.25
CA VAL A 162 8.45 -11.81 2.18
C VAL A 162 8.97 -11.71 3.59
N LEU A 163 8.45 -10.77 4.37
CA LEU A 163 8.93 -10.50 5.72
C LEU A 163 8.12 -11.24 6.79
N ASP A 164 8.75 -11.57 7.93
CA ASP A 164 8.05 -12.12 9.09
C ASP A 164 7.36 -10.98 9.87
N ILE A 165 6.16 -10.61 9.40
CA ILE A 165 5.37 -9.48 9.93
C ILE A 165 5.09 -9.66 11.43
N GLU A 166 4.74 -10.88 11.88
CA GLU A 166 4.44 -11.15 13.30
C GLU A 166 5.66 -10.95 14.20
N ALA A 167 6.83 -11.36 13.72
CA ALA A 167 8.06 -11.18 14.47
C ALA A 167 8.44 -9.69 14.56
N ILE A 168 8.30 -8.93 13.46
CA ILE A 168 8.55 -7.47 13.44
C ILE A 168 7.50 -6.73 14.28
N ALA A 169 6.23 -7.15 14.26
CA ALA A 169 5.18 -6.59 15.11
C ALA A 169 5.49 -6.74 16.60
N LYS A 170 6.07 -7.88 17.02
CA LYS A 170 6.52 -8.06 18.41
C LYS A 170 7.65 -7.09 18.79
N VAL A 171 8.56 -6.77 17.86
CA VAL A 171 9.57 -5.73 18.10
C VAL A 171 8.91 -4.37 18.29
N ALA A 172 7.99 -3.98 17.40
CA ALA A 172 7.25 -2.73 17.53
C ALA A 172 6.50 -2.63 18.87
N GLN A 173 5.80 -3.71 19.26
CA GLN A 173 5.08 -3.80 20.53
C GLN A 173 6.01 -3.68 21.75
N LYS A 174 7.16 -4.35 21.75
CA LYS A 174 8.20 -4.26 22.80
C LYS A 174 8.62 -2.82 23.04
N HIS A 175 8.77 -2.05 21.99
CA HIS A 175 9.20 -0.66 22.02
C HIS A 175 8.03 0.35 22.11
N LYS A 176 6.78 -0.13 22.19
CA LYS A 176 5.56 0.71 22.26
C LYS A 176 5.48 1.73 21.13
N ILE A 177 5.75 1.28 19.91
CA ILE A 177 5.66 2.05 18.66
C ILE A 177 4.81 1.29 17.65
N PRO A 178 4.05 1.96 16.76
CA PRO A 178 3.25 1.28 15.76
C PRO A 178 4.12 0.64 14.66
N LEU A 179 3.63 -0.50 14.16
CA LEU A 179 4.08 -1.09 12.89
C LEU A 179 3.19 -0.58 11.77
N ILE A 180 3.79 0.11 10.80
CA ILE A 180 3.15 0.60 9.58
C ILE A 180 3.56 -0.33 8.43
N VAL A 181 2.58 -0.85 7.70
CA VAL A 181 2.82 -1.82 6.63
C VAL A 181 2.20 -1.33 5.32
N ASP A 182 3.01 -1.18 4.28
CA ASP A 182 2.51 -0.99 2.92
C ASP A 182 2.11 -2.35 2.34
N ASN A 183 0.80 -2.52 2.10
CA ASN A 183 0.22 -3.77 1.60
C ASN A 183 -0.20 -3.68 0.11
N THR A 184 0.39 -2.76 -0.63
CA THR A 184 0.03 -2.47 -2.03
C THR A 184 0.17 -3.70 -2.92
N VAL A 185 1.26 -4.47 -2.78
CA VAL A 185 1.58 -5.60 -3.67
C VAL A 185 0.81 -6.87 -3.31
N ALA A 186 0.70 -7.20 -2.02
CA ALA A 186 -0.07 -8.36 -1.60
C ALA A 186 -1.59 -8.11 -1.68
N THR A 187 -2.04 -6.89 -1.47
CA THR A 187 -3.45 -6.51 -1.34
C THR A 187 -4.15 -7.19 -0.14
N PRO A 188 -5.31 -6.71 0.30
CA PRO A 188 -6.08 -7.41 1.34
C PRO A 188 -6.46 -8.84 0.96
N VAL A 189 -6.44 -9.17 -0.35
CA VAL A 189 -6.83 -10.50 -0.85
C VAL A 189 -5.85 -11.58 -0.45
N LEU A 190 -4.54 -11.30 -0.54
CA LEU A 190 -3.51 -12.28 -0.20
C LEU A 190 -3.11 -12.20 1.26
N LEU A 191 -3.17 -11.01 1.86
CA LEU A 191 -2.68 -10.78 3.22
C LEU A 191 -3.43 -9.63 3.89
N ASN A 192 -3.84 -9.82 5.15
CA ASN A 192 -4.32 -8.76 6.04
C ASN A 192 -3.28 -8.51 7.14
N PRO A 193 -2.38 -7.53 7.01
CA PRO A 193 -1.31 -7.29 7.97
C PRO A 193 -1.79 -7.01 9.40
N ILE A 194 -2.99 -6.41 9.56
CA ILE A 194 -3.60 -6.15 10.87
C ILE A 194 -3.78 -7.43 11.68
N LYS A 195 -4.15 -8.55 11.04
CA LYS A 195 -4.28 -9.86 11.68
C LYS A 195 -2.95 -10.41 12.19
N HIS A 196 -1.85 -9.89 11.69
CA HIS A 196 -0.47 -10.28 12.03
C HIS A 196 0.25 -9.23 12.88
N GLY A 197 -0.50 -8.28 13.45
CA GLY A 197 0.03 -7.31 14.42
C GLY A 197 0.42 -5.95 13.86
N ALA A 198 0.19 -5.68 12.57
CA ALA A 198 0.30 -4.33 12.04
C ALA A 198 -0.74 -3.40 12.69
N ASN A 199 -0.37 -2.15 12.92
CA ASN A 199 -1.24 -1.15 13.51
C ASN A 199 -1.84 -0.23 12.46
N ILE A 200 -1.07 0.07 11.42
CA ILE A 200 -1.46 0.94 10.32
C ILE A 200 -1.10 0.23 9.01
N VAL A 201 -2.04 0.21 8.07
CA VAL A 201 -1.81 -0.32 6.73
C VAL A 201 -1.96 0.79 5.70
N VAL A 202 -1.03 0.84 4.73
CA VAL A 202 -1.06 1.82 3.65
C VAL A 202 -1.19 1.09 2.31
N HIS A 203 -1.90 1.70 1.37
CA HIS A 203 -2.03 1.23 0.00
C HIS A 203 -1.83 2.34 -1.02
N SER A 204 -1.15 2.02 -2.09
CA SER A 204 -1.38 2.70 -3.37
C SER A 204 -2.59 2.05 -4.06
N LEU A 205 -3.75 2.70 -4.02
CA LEU A 205 -4.96 2.25 -4.70
C LEU A 205 -4.80 2.28 -6.23
N THR A 206 -3.80 3.00 -6.73
CA THR A 206 -3.40 3.07 -8.14
C THR A 206 -3.05 1.71 -8.75
N LYS A 207 -2.60 0.76 -7.91
CA LYS A 207 -2.05 -0.54 -8.31
C LYS A 207 -3.17 -1.59 -8.42
N TYR A 208 -3.00 -2.78 -7.89
CA TYR A 208 -3.97 -3.88 -8.00
C TYR A 208 -5.40 -3.50 -7.61
N ILE A 209 -5.60 -2.63 -6.60
CA ILE A 209 -6.95 -2.24 -6.15
C ILE A 209 -7.68 -1.49 -7.26
N GLY A 210 -7.03 -0.49 -7.88
CA GLY A 210 -7.56 0.24 -9.03
C GLY A 210 -7.50 -0.55 -10.34
N GLY A 211 -6.47 -1.35 -10.54
CA GLY A 211 -6.30 -2.43 -11.52
C GLY A 211 -6.37 -2.08 -13.02
N ASN A 212 -6.85 -0.92 -13.40
CA ASN A 212 -7.13 -0.56 -14.80
C ASN A 212 -6.22 0.57 -15.34
N GLY A 213 -5.27 1.06 -14.54
CA GLY A 213 -4.38 2.15 -14.94
C GLY A 213 -5.08 3.51 -15.16
N THR A 214 -6.31 3.69 -14.68
CA THR A 214 -7.14 4.88 -14.96
C THR A 214 -7.09 5.93 -13.87
N SER A 215 -6.89 5.53 -12.60
CA SER A 215 -7.04 6.42 -11.45
C SER A 215 -5.89 6.31 -10.47
N LEU A 216 -5.38 7.46 -10.04
CA LEU A 216 -4.51 7.55 -8.89
C LEU A 216 -5.32 7.55 -7.60
N GLY A 217 -4.80 6.89 -6.57
CA GLY A 217 -5.37 6.91 -5.24
C GLY A 217 -4.42 6.31 -4.22
N GLY A 218 -4.64 6.62 -2.95
CA GLY A 218 -3.99 6.02 -1.81
C GLY A 218 -4.98 5.79 -0.69
N ALA A 219 -4.62 4.96 0.28
CA ALA A 219 -5.41 4.76 1.48
C ALA A 219 -4.51 4.51 2.69
N ILE A 220 -5.01 4.92 3.86
CA ILE A 220 -4.43 4.64 5.17
C ILE A 220 -5.53 3.97 5.98
N ILE A 221 -5.28 2.76 6.47
CA ILE A 221 -6.22 1.99 7.28
C ILE A 221 -5.68 1.91 8.69
N ASP A 222 -6.50 2.30 9.66
CA ASP A 222 -6.20 2.19 11.09
C ASP A 222 -6.69 0.83 11.61
N GLY A 223 -5.79 0.03 12.19
CA GLY A 223 -6.12 -1.23 12.84
C GLY A 223 -6.91 -1.06 14.13
N GLY A 224 -6.87 0.12 14.76
CA GLY A 224 -7.51 0.40 16.04
C GLY A 224 -6.95 -0.43 17.21
N ASN A 225 -5.78 -1.01 17.03
CA ASN A 225 -5.15 -1.97 17.95
C ASN A 225 -3.86 -1.43 18.60
N PHE A 226 -3.55 -0.13 18.40
CA PHE A 226 -2.40 0.51 19.03
C PHE A 226 -2.81 1.35 20.25
N ASP A 227 -2.03 1.25 21.33
CA ASP A 227 -2.23 2.06 22.54
C ASP A 227 -1.54 3.43 22.41
N TRP A 228 -2.31 4.43 21.98
CA TRP A 228 -1.85 5.82 21.85
C TRP A 228 -1.52 6.48 23.20
N SER A 229 -1.91 5.87 24.35
CA SER A 229 -1.59 6.37 25.70
C SER A 229 -0.23 5.88 26.22
N SER A 230 0.57 5.22 25.39
CA SER A 230 1.87 4.62 25.74
C SER A 230 2.95 5.61 26.25
N GLY A 231 2.68 6.92 26.19
CA GLY A 231 3.57 8.01 26.60
C GLY A 231 4.52 8.51 25.51
N LYS A 232 4.51 7.89 24.33
CA LYS A 232 5.36 8.30 23.20
C LYS A 232 4.66 9.24 22.22
N PHE A 233 3.34 9.41 22.33
CA PHE A 233 2.50 10.14 21.37
C PHE A 233 1.62 11.17 22.08
N PRO A 234 2.22 12.27 22.61
CA PRO A 234 1.49 13.29 23.37
C PRO A 234 0.41 13.97 22.53
N GLU A 235 0.53 14.01 21.19
CA GLU A 235 -0.48 14.55 20.27
C GLU A 235 -1.84 13.84 20.33
N PHE A 236 -1.93 12.67 20.95
CA PHE A 236 -3.19 11.96 21.17
C PHE A 236 -3.70 12.11 22.59
N THR A 237 -2.83 12.42 23.57
CA THR A 237 -3.14 12.44 25.01
C THR A 237 -3.12 13.82 25.63
N GLU A 238 -2.58 14.82 24.93
CA GLU A 238 -2.58 16.21 25.33
C GLU A 238 -3.68 17.02 24.63
N PRO A 239 -4.11 18.17 25.19
CA PRO A 239 -5.11 19.03 24.58
C PRO A 239 -4.68 19.55 23.21
N SER A 240 -5.49 19.30 22.17
CA SER A 240 -5.24 19.77 20.80
C SER A 240 -5.50 21.28 20.70
N ALA A 241 -4.49 22.04 20.29
CA ALA A 241 -4.62 23.48 20.04
C ALA A 241 -5.56 23.77 18.85
N GLY A 242 -5.65 22.88 17.88
CA GLY A 242 -6.50 23.02 16.68
C GLY A 242 -7.98 22.71 16.91
N TYR A 243 -8.32 22.09 18.06
CA TYR A 243 -9.68 21.64 18.38
C TYR A 243 -10.09 21.99 19.82
N HIS A 244 -9.88 23.24 20.23
CA HIS A 244 -10.34 23.78 21.51
C HIS A 244 -9.98 22.93 22.75
N GLY A 245 -8.80 22.28 22.72
CA GLY A 245 -8.34 21.45 23.84
C GLY A 245 -8.89 20.02 23.85
N LEU A 246 -9.48 19.55 22.75
CA LEU A 246 -9.91 18.15 22.62
C LEU A 246 -8.71 17.20 22.80
N ILE A 247 -8.85 16.22 23.67
CA ILE A 247 -7.88 15.12 23.84
C ILE A 247 -8.40 13.94 23.01
N LEU A 248 -7.74 13.66 21.88
CA LEU A 248 -8.22 12.71 20.88
C LEU A 248 -8.39 11.29 21.45
N HIS A 249 -7.43 10.81 22.21
CA HIS A 249 -7.50 9.49 22.85
C HIS A 249 -8.71 9.35 23.77
N ASN A 250 -8.98 10.36 24.61
CA ASN A 250 -10.10 10.32 25.55
C ASN A 250 -11.46 10.39 24.85
N ALA A 251 -11.55 11.18 23.77
CA ALA A 251 -12.80 11.39 23.06
C ALA A 251 -13.16 10.25 22.10
N LEU A 252 -12.15 9.60 21.47
CA LEU A 252 -12.35 8.73 20.32
C LEU A 252 -11.74 7.34 20.50
N GLY A 253 -10.95 7.11 21.57
CA GLY A 253 -10.38 5.80 21.87
C GLY A 253 -9.57 5.22 20.69
N ASN A 254 -9.97 4.05 20.22
CA ASN A 254 -9.33 3.35 19.11
C ASN A 254 -9.53 4.00 17.73
N LEU A 255 -10.37 5.03 17.63
CA LEU A 255 -10.55 5.82 16.41
C LEU A 255 -9.68 7.09 16.39
N ALA A 256 -8.86 7.32 17.41
CA ALA A 256 -8.09 8.55 17.55
C ALA A 256 -7.15 8.82 16.36
N TYR A 257 -6.49 7.78 15.83
CA TYR A 257 -5.56 7.95 14.71
C TYR A 257 -6.29 8.25 13.39
N VAL A 258 -7.32 7.48 13.06
CA VAL A 258 -8.09 7.73 11.81
C VAL A 258 -8.78 9.10 11.85
N ALA A 259 -9.24 9.55 13.03
CA ALA A 259 -9.78 10.88 13.19
C ALA A 259 -8.70 11.97 12.99
N LYS A 260 -7.51 11.80 13.57
CA LYS A 260 -6.37 12.71 13.38
C LYS A 260 -5.95 12.80 11.93
N LEU A 261 -5.90 11.66 11.21
CA LEU A 261 -5.65 11.65 9.76
C LEU A 261 -6.64 12.54 8.99
N ARG A 262 -7.92 12.53 9.39
CA ARG A 262 -8.95 13.35 8.73
C ARG A 262 -8.86 14.82 9.09
N ILE A 263 -8.78 15.13 10.39
CA ILE A 263 -8.89 16.50 10.89
C ILE A 263 -7.59 17.32 10.81
N GLU A 264 -6.44 16.65 10.65
CA GLU A 264 -5.13 17.28 10.41
C GLU A 264 -4.57 16.85 9.05
N GLY A 265 -4.44 15.56 8.80
CA GLY A 265 -3.85 15.04 7.57
C GLY A 265 -4.56 15.53 6.31
N LEU A 266 -5.82 15.19 6.11
CA LEU A 266 -6.58 15.63 4.93
C LEU A 266 -6.84 17.13 4.94
N ARG A 267 -7.28 17.68 6.10
CA ARG A 267 -7.66 19.09 6.18
C ARG A 267 -6.49 20.02 5.87
N ASP A 268 -5.32 19.77 6.47
CA ASP A 268 -4.21 20.70 6.48
C ASP A 268 -3.19 20.42 5.37
N LEU A 269 -2.86 19.13 5.10
CA LEU A 269 -1.96 18.75 4.01
C LEU A 269 -2.66 18.71 2.65
N GLY A 270 -3.99 18.60 2.63
CA GLY A 270 -4.79 18.71 1.41
C GLY A 270 -4.69 17.50 0.46
N THR A 271 -4.30 16.33 0.95
CA THR A 271 -4.04 15.13 0.15
C THR A 271 -5.31 14.37 -0.30
N ALA A 272 -6.45 15.04 -0.39
CA ALA A 272 -7.77 14.46 -0.64
C ALA A 272 -7.88 13.77 -2.00
N LEU A 273 -8.65 12.67 -2.04
CA LEU A 273 -9.01 11.95 -3.26
C LEU A 273 -10.22 12.59 -3.94
N SER A 274 -10.18 12.68 -5.28
CA SER A 274 -11.36 13.07 -6.07
C SER A 274 -12.48 12.02 -5.95
N PRO A 275 -13.76 12.42 -5.75
CA PRO A 275 -14.90 11.50 -5.76
C PRO A 275 -15.03 10.67 -7.04
N TYR A 276 -14.65 11.24 -8.18
CA TYR A 276 -14.61 10.51 -9.45
C TYR A 276 -13.58 9.38 -9.44
N ASN A 277 -12.37 9.62 -8.93
CA ASN A 277 -11.37 8.57 -8.77
C ASN A 277 -11.83 7.52 -7.75
N ALA A 278 -12.44 7.93 -6.64
CA ALA A 278 -13.01 7.02 -5.65
C ALA A 278 -14.06 6.09 -6.27
N PHE A 279 -14.95 6.61 -7.11
CA PHE A 279 -15.93 5.81 -7.84
C PHE A 279 -15.28 4.79 -8.77
N GLN A 280 -14.26 5.17 -9.55
CA GLN A 280 -13.55 4.25 -10.43
C GLN A 280 -12.84 3.14 -9.66
N ILE A 281 -12.22 3.49 -8.53
CA ILE A 281 -11.56 2.53 -7.65
C ILE A 281 -12.58 1.58 -7.02
N LEU A 282 -13.76 2.08 -6.59
CA LEU A 282 -14.84 1.25 -6.06
C LEU A 282 -15.29 0.16 -7.06
N GLN A 283 -15.48 0.54 -8.32
CA GLN A 283 -15.86 -0.43 -9.37
C GLN A 283 -14.79 -1.52 -9.56
N SER A 284 -13.52 -1.13 -9.56
CA SER A 284 -12.41 -2.10 -9.64
C SER A 284 -12.29 -2.99 -8.40
N LEU A 285 -12.53 -2.43 -7.22
CA LEU A 285 -12.45 -3.14 -5.95
C LEU A 285 -13.42 -4.32 -5.88
N GLU A 286 -14.59 -4.20 -6.49
CA GLU A 286 -15.60 -5.27 -6.55
C GLU A 286 -15.09 -6.56 -7.18
N THR A 287 -14.17 -6.48 -8.14
CA THR A 287 -13.56 -7.64 -8.81
C THR A 287 -12.16 -7.97 -8.31
N LEU A 288 -11.65 -7.24 -7.31
CA LEU A 288 -10.28 -7.42 -6.81
C LEU A 288 -9.93 -8.87 -6.44
N PRO A 289 -10.78 -9.63 -5.71
CA PRO A 289 -10.45 -11.01 -5.34
C PRO A 289 -10.25 -11.94 -6.54
N ILE A 290 -11.04 -11.77 -7.59
CA ILE A 290 -10.97 -12.56 -8.81
C ILE A 290 -9.69 -12.20 -9.60
N ARG A 291 -9.41 -10.91 -9.73
CA ARG A 291 -8.24 -10.42 -10.46
C ARG A 291 -6.93 -10.83 -9.79
N VAL A 292 -6.80 -10.64 -8.47
CA VAL A 292 -5.58 -10.98 -7.74
C VAL A 292 -5.27 -12.48 -7.81
N LYS A 293 -6.31 -13.32 -7.76
CA LYS A 293 -6.16 -14.75 -7.96
C LYS A 293 -5.60 -15.07 -9.35
N LYS A 294 -6.20 -14.51 -10.41
CA LYS A 294 -5.74 -14.74 -11.79
C LYS A 294 -4.33 -14.18 -12.03
N HIS A 295 -4.00 -12.99 -11.52
CA HIS A 295 -2.64 -12.45 -11.53
C HIS A 295 -1.62 -13.43 -10.93
N SER A 296 -1.93 -13.99 -9.76
CA SER A 296 -1.04 -14.92 -9.05
C SER A 296 -0.90 -16.26 -9.80
N GLU A 297 -1.99 -16.78 -10.36
CA GLU A 297 -1.96 -18.00 -11.18
C GLU A 297 -1.08 -17.83 -12.41
N ASN A 298 -1.28 -16.74 -13.16
CA ASN A 298 -0.48 -16.43 -14.34
C ASN A 298 1.00 -16.19 -13.98
N ALA A 299 1.26 -15.46 -12.89
CA ALA A 299 2.63 -15.17 -12.43
C ALA A 299 3.38 -16.45 -12.05
N LEU A 300 2.74 -17.37 -11.33
CA LEU A 300 3.34 -18.66 -10.97
C LEU A 300 3.63 -19.52 -12.20
N ALA A 301 2.67 -19.59 -13.14
CA ALA A 301 2.84 -20.34 -14.39
C ALA A 301 4.00 -19.76 -15.22
N LEU A 302 4.06 -18.43 -15.32
CA LEU A 302 5.12 -17.76 -16.06
C LEU A 302 6.49 -17.90 -15.39
N ALA A 303 6.56 -17.81 -14.06
CA ALA A 303 7.81 -18.00 -13.30
C ALA A 303 8.37 -19.42 -13.49
N LYS A 304 7.51 -20.45 -13.48
CA LYS A 304 7.91 -21.84 -13.76
C LYS A 304 8.40 -22.01 -15.20
N TRP A 305 7.71 -21.40 -16.17
CA TRP A 305 8.11 -21.44 -17.57
C TRP A 305 9.45 -20.72 -17.80
N LEU A 306 9.63 -19.52 -17.25
CA LEU A 306 10.88 -18.76 -17.33
C LEU A 306 12.07 -19.55 -16.79
N LYS A 307 11.88 -20.27 -15.70
CA LYS A 307 12.93 -21.10 -15.09
C LYS A 307 13.44 -22.21 -16.01
N ALA A 308 12.62 -22.65 -16.96
CA ALA A 308 12.98 -23.67 -17.95
C ALA A 308 13.63 -23.09 -19.22
N GLN A 309 13.72 -21.76 -19.38
CA GLN A 309 14.26 -21.17 -20.59
C GLN A 309 15.79 -21.09 -20.55
N PRO A 310 16.48 -21.46 -21.67
CA PRO A 310 17.95 -21.46 -21.72
C PRO A 310 18.58 -20.07 -21.59
N GLU A 311 17.89 -19.00 -21.94
CA GLU A 311 18.32 -17.61 -21.88
C GLU A 311 18.28 -17.05 -20.45
N VAL A 312 17.44 -17.64 -19.57
CA VAL A 312 17.21 -17.16 -18.23
C VAL A 312 18.29 -17.68 -17.29
N ALA A 313 18.89 -16.77 -16.51
CA ALA A 313 19.93 -17.08 -15.54
C ALA A 313 19.33 -17.44 -14.17
N TRP A 314 18.30 -16.72 -13.74
CA TRP A 314 17.60 -16.91 -12.48
C TRP A 314 16.17 -16.35 -12.57
N VAL A 315 15.28 -16.86 -11.72
CA VAL A 315 13.90 -16.37 -11.54
C VAL A 315 13.63 -16.20 -10.05
N ASN A 316 13.05 -15.08 -9.67
CA ASN A 316 12.59 -14.83 -8.31
C ASN A 316 11.07 -14.65 -8.29
N TYR A 317 10.41 -15.53 -7.58
CA TYR A 317 8.98 -15.49 -7.30
C TYR A 317 8.72 -16.26 -5.99
N PRO A 318 8.02 -15.67 -5.00
CA PRO A 318 7.88 -16.31 -3.68
C PRO A 318 7.16 -17.67 -3.68
N GLY A 319 6.35 -17.94 -4.73
CA GLY A 319 5.63 -19.21 -4.89
C GLY A 319 6.42 -20.36 -5.52
N LEU A 320 7.68 -20.16 -5.94
CA LEU A 320 8.53 -21.26 -6.42
C LEU A 320 8.99 -22.13 -5.25
N GLU A 321 9.07 -23.45 -5.46
CA GLU A 321 9.43 -24.42 -4.42
C GLU A 321 10.84 -24.20 -3.84
N ASP A 322 11.75 -23.66 -4.63
CA ASP A 322 13.12 -23.33 -4.23
C ASP A 322 13.31 -21.87 -3.83
N SER A 323 12.22 -21.10 -3.72
CA SER A 323 12.30 -19.72 -3.23
C SER A 323 12.75 -19.70 -1.77
N PRO A 324 13.75 -18.85 -1.41
CA PRO A 324 14.14 -18.67 -0.01
C PRO A 324 13.01 -18.11 0.86
N TYR A 325 11.98 -17.55 0.24
CA TYR A 325 10.81 -16.96 0.93
C TYR A 325 9.59 -17.89 0.96
N LYS A 326 9.69 -19.11 0.40
CA LYS A 326 8.56 -20.04 0.27
C LYS A 326 7.82 -20.28 1.58
N ALA A 327 8.56 -20.54 2.66
CA ALA A 327 7.97 -20.80 3.98
C ALA A 327 7.17 -19.59 4.52
N LEU A 328 7.69 -18.36 4.37
CA LEU A 328 6.99 -17.15 4.78
C LEU A 328 5.83 -16.82 3.83
N ALA A 329 6.00 -17.07 2.53
CA ALA A 329 4.92 -16.92 1.56
C ALA A 329 3.76 -17.87 1.87
N ASP A 330 4.02 -19.14 2.19
CA ASP A 330 2.99 -20.11 2.59
C ASP A 330 2.31 -19.74 3.92
N LYS A 331 3.06 -19.12 4.84
CA LYS A 331 2.52 -18.65 6.12
C LYS A 331 1.58 -17.46 5.95
N TYR A 332 1.96 -16.48 5.13
CA TYR A 332 1.28 -15.19 5.10
C TYR A 332 0.39 -14.97 3.88
N LEU A 333 0.80 -15.44 2.68
CA LEU A 333 0.14 -15.14 1.43
C LEU A 333 -0.88 -16.23 1.07
N GLN A 334 -2.14 -15.97 1.35
CA GLN A 334 -3.21 -16.94 1.13
C GLN A 334 -3.78 -16.83 -0.28
N GLY A 335 -3.76 -17.93 -1.04
CA GLY A 335 -4.41 -18.02 -2.35
C GLY A 335 -3.60 -17.48 -3.52
N GLY A 336 -2.30 -17.18 -3.32
CA GLY A 336 -1.37 -16.74 -4.36
C GLY A 336 -0.22 -15.90 -3.81
N GLN A 337 0.78 -15.58 -4.64
CA GLN A 337 1.98 -14.85 -4.22
C GLN A 337 2.23 -13.59 -5.06
N SER A 338 1.15 -12.87 -5.41
CA SER A 338 1.11 -11.67 -6.25
C SER A 338 1.33 -11.91 -7.76
N GLY A 339 1.15 -10.85 -8.55
CA GLY A 339 1.40 -10.85 -9.99
C GLY A 339 2.79 -10.34 -10.39
N LEU A 340 3.70 -10.11 -9.45
CA LEU A 340 5.06 -9.67 -9.76
C LEU A 340 6.01 -10.86 -9.90
N VAL A 341 6.81 -10.85 -10.97
CA VAL A 341 7.90 -11.79 -11.20
C VAL A 341 9.15 -11.00 -11.57
N THR A 342 10.31 -11.36 -11.01
CA THR A 342 11.60 -10.84 -11.46
C THR A 342 12.49 -11.98 -11.94
N PHE A 343 13.27 -11.71 -12.98
CA PHE A 343 14.22 -12.68 -13.54
C PHE A 343 15.42 -11.98 -14.17
N GLY A 344 16.52 -12.68 -14.29
CA GLY A 344 17.72 -12.22 -14.95
C GLY A 344 18.05 -13.01 -16.21
N LEU A 345 18.63 -12.34 -17.20
CA LEU A 345 19.07 -12.94 -18.46
C LEU A 345 20.58 -13.19 -18.48
N LYS A 346 21.02 -14.35 -19.02
CA LYS A 346 22.44 -14.73 -19.14
C LYS A 346 23.29 -13.72 -19.95
N GLY A 347 22.65 -12.98 -20.86
CA GLY A 347 23.32 -11.93 -21.63
C GLY A 347 23.43 -10.58 -20.91
N GLY A 348 23.07 -10.51 -19.63
CA GLY A 348 23.21 -9.32 -18.78
C GLY A 348 22.38 -8.13 -19.26
N PHE A 349 22.93 -6.90 -19.06
CA PHE A 349 22.25 -5.63 -19.33
C PHE A 349 21.73 -5.51 -20.77
N GLU A 350 22.53 -5.85 -21.77
CA GLU A 350 22.15 -5.69 -23.18
C GLU A 350 21.05 -6.68 -23.59
N ALA A 351 21.07 -7.92 -23.08
CA ALA A 351 20.01 -8.89 -23.34
C ALA A 351 18.69 -8.46 -22.66
N ALA A 352 18.76 -7.96 -21.44
CA ALA A 352 17.59 -7.46 -20.73
C ALA A 352 16.96 -6.27 -21.46
N LYS A 353 17.78 -5.29 -21.85
CA LYS A 353 17.34 -4.11 -22.60
C LYS A 353 16.77 -4.47 -23.98
N LYS A 354 17.39 -5.42 -24.70
CA LYS A 354 16.88 -5.93 -25.98
C LYS A 354 15.51 -6.57 -25.78
N THR A 355 15.35 -7.44 -24.80
CA THR A 355 14.10 -8.16 -24.54
C THR A 355 12.94 -7.20 -24.25
N VAL A 356 13.12 -6.21 -23.36
CA VAL A 356 12.03 -5.27 -23.04
C VAL A 356 11.63 -4.39 -24.23
N ASN A 357 12.50 -4.22 -25.22
CA ASN A 357 12.21 -3.49 -26.45
C ASN A 357 11.53 -4.34 -27.54
N GLN A 358 11.53 -5.67 -27.41
CA GLN A 358 11.01 -6.59 -28.45
C GLN A 358 9.66 -7.22 -28.12
N VAL A 359 9.19 -7.10 -26.86
CA VAL A 359 7.85 -7.59 -26.47
C VAL A 359 6.75 -6.84 -27.24
N LYS A 360 5.62 -7.53 -27.48
CA LYS A 360 4.48 -7.00 -28.24
C LYS A 360 3.20 -6.92 -27.41
N ILE A 361 3.06 -7.79 -26.41
CA ILE A 361 1.91 -7.82 -25.50
C ILE A 361 2.24 -7.06 -24.21
N PHE A 362 3.39 -7.35 -23.62
CA PHE A 362 3.84 -6.63 -22.43
C PHE A 362 4.07 -5.15 -22.74
N SER A 363 3.44 -4.25 -21.98
CA SER A 363 3.67 -2.81 -22.12
C SER A 363 4.91 -2.38 -21.32
N LEU A 364 5.87 -1.73 -21.98
CA LEU A 364 7.07 -1.18 -21.33
C LEU A 364 6.71 0.14 -20.64
N LEU A 365 6.50 0.10 -19.33
CA LEU A 365 6.16 1.27 -18.52
C LEU A 365 6.41 1.03 -17.00
N ALA A 366 6.45 2.12 -16.25
CA ALA A 366 6.70 2.12 -14.81
C ALA A 366 5.40 2.05 -14.00
N ASN A 367 4.71 0.92 -14.01
CA ASN A 367 3.56 0.64 -13.15
C ASN A 367 3.57 -0.84 -12.71
N LEU A 368 2.57 -1.27 -11.93
CA LEU A 368 2.30 -2.67 -11.57
C LEU A 368 0.83 -2.86 -11.22
N GLY A 369 0.35 -4.11 -11.24
CA GLY A 369 -0.99 -4.46 -10.82
C GLY A 369 -2.10 -4.04 -11.79
N ASP A 370 -1.75 -3.67 -13.02
CA ASP A 370 -2.70 -3.46 -14.11
C ASP A 370 -3.25 -4.80 -14.62
N THR A 371 -4.47 -4.80 -15.13
CA THR A 371 -5.07 -5.97 -15.80
C THR A 371 -4.27 -6.43 -17.02
N LYS A 372 -3.52 -5.52 -17.65
CA LYS A 372 -2.57 -5.80 -18.74
C LYS A 372 -1.17 -6.08 -18.18
N SER A 373 -0.48 -7.01 -18.83
CA SER A 373 0.90 -7.34 -18.47
C SER A 373 1.88 -6.21 -18.79
N LEU A 374 2.74 -5.91 -17.81
CA LEU A 374 3.73 -4.84 -17.89
C LEU A 374 5.13 -5.41 -17.71
N ILE A 375 6.12 -4.78 -18.37
CA ILE A 375 7.53 -5.13 -18.28
C ILE A 375 8.38 -3.88 -18.05
N ILE A 376 9.45 -4.01 -17.30
CA ILE A 376 10.42 -2.93 -17.12
C ILE A 376 11.81 -3.51 -16.84
N HIS A 377 12.86 -2.78 -17.27
CA HIS A 377 14.26 -3.02 -16.92
C HIS A 377 14.69 -1.99 -15.88
N PRO A 378 14.64 -2.29 -14.57
CA PRO A 378 14.82 -1.31 -13.50
C PRO A 378 16.15 -0.58 -13.55
N ALA A 379 17.25 -1.26 -13.88
CA ALA A 379 18.59 -0.67 -13.91
C ALA A 379 18.71 0.51 -14.90
N SER A 380 18.03 0.45 -16.05
CA SER A 380 18.06 1.52 -17.05
C SER A 380 16.90 2.52 -16.93
N THR A 381 15.98 2.35 -15.96
CA THR A 381 14.78 3.19 -15.86
C THR A 381 14.51 3.65 -14.43
N THR A 382 13.76 2.91 -13.64
CA THR A 382 13.28 3.32 -12.32
C THR A 382 14.39 3.50 -11.27
N HIS A 383 15.56 2.88 -11.47
CA HIS A 383 16.71 2.95 -10.56
C HIS A 383 17.96 3.57 -11.22
N GLN A 384 17.83 4.13 -12.44
CA GLN A 384 18.93 4.72 -13.19
C GLN A 384 19.67 5.85 -12.42
N GLN A 385 18.97 6.52 -11.50
CA GLN A 385 19.54 7.61 -10.71
C GLN A 385 20.40 7.14 -9.53
N LEU A 386 20.36 5.84 -9.21
CA LEU A 386 21.14 5.24 -8.14
C LEU A 386 22.52 4.83 -8.66
N SER A 387 23.57 4.92 -7.79
CA SER A 387 24.84 4.29 -8.09
C SER A 387 24.71 2.77 -8.25
N GLU A 388 25.66 2.11 -8.90
CA GLU A 388 25.63 0.65 -9.08
C GLU A 388 25.56 -0.09 -7.74
N GLU A 389 26.31 0.37 -6.72
CA GLU A 389 26.26 -0.19 -5.36
C GLU A 389 24.87 -0.02 -4.74
N ALA A 390 24.25 1.16 -4.91
CA ALA A 390 22.92 1.43 -4.39
C ALA A 390 21.85 0.61 -5.13
N GLN A 391 22.01 0.37 -6.44
CA GLN A 391 21.15 -0.53 -7.20
C GLN A 391 21.23 -1.97 -6.64
N VAL A 392 22.42 -2.49 -6.42
CA VAL A 392 22.63 -3.82 -5.84
C VAL A 392 22.01 -3.93 -4.45
N LEU A 393 22.17 -2.93 -3.60
CA LEU A 393 21.55 -2.89 -2.26
C LEU A 393 20.01 -2.95 -2.32
N THR A 394 19.42 -2.31 -3.32
CA THR A 394 17.96 -2.37 -3.56
C THR A 394 17.52 -3.63 -4.31
N GLY A 395 18.46 -4.53 -4.66
CA GLY A 395 18.19 -5.80 -5.36
C GLY A 395 18.04 -5.65 -6.88
N VAL A 396 18.52 -4.56 -7.43
CA VAL A 396 18.51 -4.32 -8.88
C VAL A 396 19.87 -4.71 -9.45
N THR A 397 19.91 -5.76 -10.26
CA THR A 397 21.08 -6.18 -11.02
C THR A 397 20.97 -5.73 -12.48
N PRO A 398 22.09 -5.60 -13.21
CA PRO A 398 22.06 -5.17 -14.62
C PRO A 398 21.24 -6.06 -15.56
N ASP A 399 21.09 -7.33 -15.24
CA ASP A 399 20.36 -8.36 -16.00
C ASP A 399 18.88 -8.46 -15.62
N LEU A 400 18.43 -7.74 -14.57
CA LEU A 400 17.11 -7.90 -13.99
C LEU A 400 16.01 -7.29 -14.86
N ILE A 401 15.00 -8.11 -15.16
CA ILE A 401 13.71 -7.68 -15.72
C ILE A 401 12.62 -7.91 -14.66
N ARG A 402 11.74 -6.93 -14.47
CA ARG A 402 10.53 -7.07 -13.65
C ARG A 402 9.30 -7.14 -14.53
N LEU A 403 8.48 -8.16 -14.33
CA LEU A 403 7.15 -8.31 -14.90
C LEU A 403 6.09 -7.97 -13.84
N SER A 404 5.03 -7.30 -14.27
CA SER A 404 3.73 -7.28 -13.60
C SER A 404 2.77 -8.04 -14.50
N VAL A 405 2.51 -9.29 -14.13
CA VAL A 405 1.76 -10.23 -14.97
C VAL A 405 0.28 -9.92 -14.87
N GLY A 406 -0.38 -9.74 -16.00
CA GLY A 406 -1.78 -9.39 -16.14
C GLY A 406 -2.72 -10.60 -16.19
N LEU A 407 -3.88 -10.38 -16.82
CA LEU A 407 -4.98 -11.34 -16.85
C LEU A 407 -5.08 -12.09 -18.20
N GLU A 408 -4.17 -11.83 -19.13
CA GLU A 408 -4.13 -12.41 -20.46
C GLU A 408 -3.99 -13.94 -20.40
N ASP A 409 -4.23 -14.62 -21.51
CA ASP A 409 -3.97 -16.03 -21.65
C ASP A 409 -2.47 -16.31 -21.52
N ILE A 410 -2.13 -17.30 -20.71
CA ILE A 410 -0.73 -17.52 -20.29
C ILE A 410 0.18 -17.93 -21.46
N GLU A 411 -0.37 -18.66 -22.43
CA GLU A 411 0.34 -19.09 -23.63
C GLU A 411 0.76 -17.89 -24.49
N ASP A 412 -0.06 -16.86 -24.57
CA ASP A 412 0.26 -15.64 -25.31
C ASP A 412 1.41 -14.87 -24.66
N LEU A 413 1.40 -14.78 -23.33
CA LEU A 413 2.49 -14.15 -22.55
C LEU A 413 3.81 -14.90 -22.71
N GLN A 414 3.78 -16.24 -22.68
CA GLN A 414 4.95 -17.10 -22.92
C GLN A 414 5.48 -16.92 -24.34
N ASN A 415 4.61 -16.92 -25.35
CA ASN A 415 4.99 -16.73 -26.73
C ASN A 415 5.58 -15.34 -26.99
N ASP A 416 5.07 -14.31 -26.33
CA ASP A 416 5.61 -12.95 -26.44
C ASP A 416 7.04 -12.86 -25.89
N LEU A 417 7.30 -13.44 -24.73
CA LEU A 417 8.66 -13.50 -24.17
C LEU A 417 9.58 -14.39 -25.02
N LYS A 418 9.09 -15.53 -25.52
CA LYS A 418 9.86 -16.44 -26.36
C LYS A 418 10.38 -15.74 -27.62
N GLN A 419 9.50 -15.02 -28.34
CA GLN A 419 9.93 -14.26 -29.53
C GLN A 419 10.88 -13.11 -29.16
N ALA A 420 10.70 -12.49 -27.97
CA ALA A 420 11.58 -11.42 -27.50
C ALA A 420 12.98 -11.94 -27.12
N PHE A 421 13.13 -13.20 -26.71
CA PHE A 421 14.41 -13.87 -26.52
C PHE A 421 15.12 -14.21 -27.85
N GLY A 422 14.40 -14.18 -29.00
CA GLY A 422 14.93 -14.47 -30.31
C GLY A 422 14.79 -15.93 -30.72
N GLN A 423 13.82 -16.64 -30.16
CA GLN A 423 13.45 -18.03 -30.48
C GLN A 423 12.30 -18.09 -31.50
#